data_962cbf890c748b7e9b38db1be57ed9ff
#
_entry.id   962cbf890c748b7e9b38db1be57ed9ff
#
_cell.length_a   1.000
_cell.length_b   1.000
_cell.length_c   1.000
_cell.angle_alpha   90.00
_cell.angle_beta   90.00
_cell.angle_gamma   90.00
#
_symmetry.space_group_name_H-M   'P 1'
#
loop_
_entity.id
_entity.type
_entity.pdbx_description
1 polymer ?
#
loop_
_entity_poly.entity_id
_entity_poly.type
_entity_poly.pdbx_seq_one_letter_code
_entity_poly.pdbx_strand_id
1 'polypeptide(L)'
;MRKSIRFAAAVPLLAVAAACSTGGDGSSSSTGMSSTPVAEDSVLKKDSFAALEALYAKEPKAKELSTRAKAILVFPSIVKAGFLVGAQGGDGVLIENGKVTGVYNNTAVSYGLQAGVQSFAEAMFLMTDAAVNYLHSSDGWSFGVGPSIVVVDSGMARSMTTTTLQSDVYAFIFGQTGLMAGMGLQGQKITRLRG
;
A
#
# COMPACT_ATOMS: atom_id res chain seq x y z
N MET A 1 -9.57 24.87 53.33
CA MET A 1 -10.90 24.69 52.71
C MET A 1 -10.70 23.89 51.44
N ARG A 2 -10.97 22.58 51.47
CA ARG A 2 -10.88 21.65 50.32
C ARG A 2 -12.28 21.52 49.73
N LYS A 3 -12.46 21.91 48.47
CA LYS A 3 -13.70 21.62 47.69
C LYS A 3 -13.43 20.43 46.77
N SER A 4 -14.04 19.31 47.13
CA SER A 4 -14.07 18.10 46.31
C SER A 4 -15.20 18.22 45.31
N ILE A 5 -14.87 18.19 44.00
CA ILE A 5 -15.85 18.11 42.93
C ILE A 5 -15.93 16.66 42.50
N ARG A 6 -17.08 16.02 42.76
CA ARG A 6 -17.40 14.67 42.29
C ARG A 6 -18.11 14.81 40.94
N PHE A 7 -17.49 14.32 39.87
CA PHE A 7 -18.16 14.11 38.61
C PHE A 7 -18.72 12.69 38.59
N ALA A 8 -20.05 12.59 38.55
CA ALA A 8 -20.77 11.36 38.30
C ALA A 8 -20.95 11.23 36.78
N ALA A 9 -20.31 10.23 36.17
CA ALA A 9 -20.54 9.87 34.79
C ALA A 9 -21.64 8.80 34.73
N ALA A 10 -22.81 9.17 34.22
CA ALA A 10 -23.90 8.25 33.92
C ALA A 10 -23.66 7.66 32.51
N VAL A 11 -23.54 6.35 32.43
CA VAL A 11 -23.47 5.61 31.19
C VAL A 11 -24.89 5.13 30.86
N PRO A 12 -25.48 5.48 29.72
CA PRO A 12 -26.73 4.88 29.29
C PRO A 12 -26.49 3.50 28.65
N LEU A 13 -27.09 2.48 29.24
CA LEU A 13 -27.17 1.12 28.72
C LEU A 13 -28.21 1.09 27.59
N LEU A 14 -27.80 0.91 26.34
CA LEU A 14 -28.71 0.72 25.22
C LEU A 14 -29.10 -0.75 25.14
N ALA A 15 -30.36 -1.07 25.46
CA ALA A 15 -30.95 -2.38 25.28
C ALA A 15 -31.33 -2.57 23.81
N VAL A 16 -30.77 -3.58 23.15
CA VAL A 16 -31.18 -4.00 21.80
C VAL A 16 -32.29 -5.03 21.95
N ALA A 17 -33.50 -4.63 21.57
CA ALA A 17 -34.66 -5.53 21.49
C ALA A 17 -34.57 -6.33 20.18
N ALA A 18 -34.51 -7.66 20.30
CA ALA A 18 -34.67 -8.59 19.19
C ALA A 18 -36.15 -8.73 18.86
N ALA A 19 -36.58 -8.25 17.68
CA ALA A 19 -37.90 -8.53 17.12
C ALA A 19 -37.75 -9.63 16.06
N CYS A 20 -38.23 -10.84 16.36
CA CYS A 20 -38.53 -11.86 15.36
C CYS A 20 -39.85 -11.53 14.69
N SER A 21 -39.88 -11.33 13.38
CA SER A 21 -41.10 -11.40 12.59
C SER A 21 -40.91 -12.40 11.46
N THR A 22 -41.79 -13.39 11.47
CA THR A 22 -41.97 -14.44 10.46
C THR A 22 -42.78 -13.91 9.29
N GLY A 23 -42.35 -14.31 8.07
CA GLY A 23 -43.23 -14.47 6.92
C GLY A 23 -43.28 -13.31 5.92
N GLY A 24 -42.88 -13.59 4.70
CA GLY A 24 -43.12 -12.77 3.51
C GLY A 24 -42.13 -13.03 2.42
N ASP A 25 -42.50 -13.85 1.43
CA ASP A 25 -41.81 -14.01 0.15
C ASP A 25 -41.62 -12.65 -0.50
N GLY A 26 -40.40 -12.22 -0.61
CA GLY A 26 -39.97 -11.05 -1.34
C GLY A 26 -38.62 -11.31 -1.94
N SER A 27 -38.58 -11.70 -3.23
CA SER A 27 -37.38 -11.81 -4.04
C SER A 27 -36.65 -10.46 -4.06
N SER A 28 -35.82 -10.22 -3.08
CA SER A 28 -34.82 -9.14 -3.13
C SER A 28 -33.55 -9.72 -3.77
N SER A 29 -33.39 -9.43 -5.05
CA SER A 29 -32.13 -9.56 -5.77
C SER A 29 -31.09 -8.65 -5.08
N SER A 30 -30.42 -9.18 -4.07
CA SER A 30 -29.15 -8.63 -3.61
C SER A 30 -28.14 -8.84 -4.73
N THR A 31 -27.93 -7.81 -5.54
CA THR A 31 -26.80 -7.72 -6.47
C THR A 31 -25.55 -7.59 -5.64
N GLY A 32 -25.11 -8.70 -5.03
CA GLY A 32 -23.76 -8.86 -4.55
C GLY A 32 -22.89 -8.82 -5.80
N MET A 33 -22.22 -7.71 -6.06
CA MET A 33 -21.12 -7.65 -7.01
C MET A 33 -20.02 -8.56 -6.47
N SER A 34 -20.14 -9.87 -6.74
CA SER A 34 -19.03 -10.80 -6.65
C SER A 34 -18.16 -10.54 -7.87
N SER A 35 -17.20 -9.61 -7.72
CA SER A 35 -16.16 -9.42 -8.72
C SER A 35 -15.42 -10.75 -8.85
N THR A 36 -15.40 -11.31 -10.07
CA THR A 36 -14.59 -12.49 -10.33
C THR A 36 -13.12 -12.12 -10.22
N PRO A 37 -12.23 -13.00 -9.71
CA PRO A 37 -10.79 -12.69 -9.58
C PRO A 37 -10.15 -12.14 -10.85
N VAL A 38 -10.61 -12.57 -12.02
CA VAL A 38 -10.13 -12.09 -13.33
C VAL A 38 -10.50 -10.61 -13.58
N ALA A 39 -11.67 -10.18 -13.13
CA ALA A 39 -12.09 -8.78 -13.25
C ALA A 39 -11.29 -7.87 -12.31
N GLU A 40 -11.04 -8.31 -11.09
CA GLU A 40 -10.20 -7.58 -10.12
C GLU A 40 -8.77 -7.43 -10.62
N ASP A 41 -8.17 -8.48 -11.18
CA ASP A 41 -6.82 -8.42 -11.75
C ASP A 41 -6.75 -7.47 -12.96
N SER A 42 -7.79 -7.39 -13.77
CA SER A 42 -7.84 -6.48 -14.91
C SER A 42 -7.91 -5.00 -14.47
N VAL A 43 -8.66 -4.71 -13.42
CA VAL A 43 -8.75 -3.37 -12.82
C VAL A 43 -7.43 -3.01 -12.17
N LEU A 44 -6.88 -3.88 -11.33
CA LEU A 44 -5.58 -3.66 -10.67
C LEU A 44 -4.46 -3.38 -11.69
N LYS A 45 -4.41 -4.16 -12.77
CA LYS A 45 -3.45 -3.95 -13.87
C LYS A 45 -3.62 -2.56 -14.50
N LYS A 46 -4.84 -2.18 -14.87
CA LYS A 46 -5.14 -0.87 -15.45
C LYS A 46 -4.72 0.26 -14.52
N ASP A 47 -5.07 0.19 -13.24
CA ASP A 47 -4.77 1.20 -12.24
C ASP A 47 -3.27 1.30 -11.99
N SER A 48 -2.55 0.18 -12.01
CA SER A 48 -1.09 0.16 -11.87
C SER A 48 -0.38 0.86 -13.03
N PHE A 49 -0.80 0.64 -14.27
CA PHE A 49 -0.24 1.38 -15.41
C PHE A 49 -0.59 2.87 -15.35
N ALA A 50 -1.83 3.23 -14.99
CA ALA A 50 -2.23 4.62 -14.82
C ALA A 50 -1.41 5.32 -13.73
N ALA A 51 -1.14 4.65 -12.61
CA ALA A 51 -0.29 5.15 -11.54
C ALA A 51 1.15 5.39 -12.01
N LEU A 52 1.73 4.46 -12.80
CA LEU A 52 3.07 4.63 -13.39
C LEU A 52 3.13 5.84 -14.33
N GLU A 53 2.16 6.01 -15.21
CA GLU A 53 2.11 7.17 -16.11
C GLU A 53 2.01 8.48 -15.31
N ALA A 54 1.19 8.51 -14.25
CA ALA A 54 1.09 9.67 -13.37
C ALA A 54 2.42 9.98 -12.66
N LEU A 55 3.18 8.94 -12.26
CA LEU A 55 4.51 9.09 -11.69
C LEU A 55 5.48 9.66 -12.71
N TYR A 56 5.53 9.10 -13.92
CA TYR A 56 6.44 9.55 -14.99
C TYR A 56 6.20 10.99 -15.42
N ALA A 57 4.96 11.45 -15.40
CA ALA A 57 4.60 12.83 -15.69
C ALA A 57 5.13 13.82 -14.64
N LYS A 58 5.24 13.40 -13.38
CA LYS A 58 5.70 14.23 -12.27
C LYS A 58 7.19 14.11 -11.99
N GLU A 59 7.75 12.92 -12.18
CA GLU A 59 9.13 12.57 -11.84
C GLU A 59 9.85 11.96 -13.06
N PRO A 60 10.45 12.79 -13.92
CA PRO A 60 11.18 12.32 -15.11
C PRO A 60 12.27 11.29 -14.78
N LYS A 61 12.84 11.36 -13.58
CA LYS A 61 13.84 10.40 -13.11
C LYS A 61 13.27 8.98 -12.93
N ALA A 62 12.01 8.85 -12.52
CA ALA A 62 11.34 7.56 -12.47
C ALA A 62 11.20 6.94 -13.86
N LYS A 63 10.91 7.77 -14.87
CA LYS A 63 10.87 7.34 -16.28
C LYS A 63 12.24 6.89 -16.78
N GLU A 64 13.31 7.61 -16.42
CA GLU A 64 14.68 7.20 -16.75
C GLU A 64 15.04 5.86 -16.10
N LEU A 65 14.72 5.68 -14.81
CA LEU A 65 14.96 4.43 -14.10
C LEU A 65 14.21 3.25 -14.72
N SER A 66 12.99 3.47 -15.21
CA SER A 66 12.18 2.42 -15.83
C SER A 66 12.84 1.78 -17.05
N THR A 67 13.66 2.53 -17.79
CA THR A 67 14.38 1.99 -18.96
C THR A 67 15.54 1.08 -18.59
N ARG A 68 15.99 1.12 -17.34
CA ARG A 68 17.14 0.36 -16.82
C ARG A 68 16.71 -0.73 -15.82
N ALA A 69 15.52 -0.61 -15.29
CA ALA A 69 14.98 -1.57 -14.31
C ALA A 69 14.75 -2.94 -14.97
N LYS A 70 15.06 -4.01 -14.25
CA LYS A 70 14.77 -5.39 -14.63
C LYS A 70 13.28 -5.70 -14.47
N ALA A 71 12.67 -5.14 -13.42
CA ALA A 71 11.25 -5.23 -13.15
C ALA A 71 10.77 -3.98 -12.40
N ILE A 72 9.46 -3.72 -12.46
CA ILE A 72 8.82 -2.64 -11.72
C ILE A 72 7.64 -3.23 -10.96
N LEU A 73 7.67 -3.10 -9.62
CA LEU A 73 6.56 -3.49 -8.76
C LEU A 73 5.75 -2.24 -8.41
N VAL A 74 4.45 -2.24 -8.75
CA VAL A 74 3.58 -1.08 -8.62
C VAL A 74 2.38 -1.39 -7.76
N PHE A 75 2.19 -0.61 -6.72
CA PHE A 75 1.00 -0.59 -5.88
C PHE A 75 0.24 0.71 -6.18
N PRO A 76 -0.87 0.67 -6.94
CA PRO A 76 -1.59 1.88 -7.34
C PRO A 76 -2.30 2.57 -6.18
N SER A 77 -2.62 1.82 -5.14
CA SER A 77 -3.24 2.35 -3.93
C SER A 77 -2.86 1.50 -2.72
N ILE A 78 -2.20 2.14 -1.76
CA ILE A 78 -1.94 1.59 -0.42
C ILE A 78 -2.71 2.47 0.56
N VAL A 79 -3.56 1.86 1.37
CA VAL A 79 -4.26 2.56 2.45
C VAL A 79 -3.52 2.32 3.75
N LYS A 80 -3.20 3.39 4.46
CA LYS A 80 -2.61 3.38 5.79
C LYS A 80 -3.55 4.05 6.77
N ALA A 81 -3.84 3.37 7.88
CA ALA A 81 -4.65 3.89 8.96
C ALA A 81 -4.04 3.51 10.31
N GLY A 82 -4.20 4.38 11.32
CA GLY A 82 -3.70 4.06 12.65
C GLY A 82 -3.95 5.14 13.69
N PHE A 83 -3.83 4.69 14.94
CA PHE A 83 -3.78 5.52 16.13
C PHE A 83 -2.87 4.81 17.15
N LEU A 84 -1.67 5.34 17.38
CA LEU A 84 -0.56 4.73 18.13
C LEU A 84 -0.01 3.44 17.48
N VAL A 85 -0.88 2.55 17.07
CA VAL A 85 -0.59 1.40 16.20
C VAL A 85 -1.29 1.63 14.87
N GLY A 86 -0.58 1.43 13.77
CA GLY A 86 -1.12 1.58 12.42
C GLY A 86 -0.89 0.33 11.60
N ALA A 87 -1.74 0.17 10.61
CA ALA A 87 -1.59 -0.84 9.57
C ALA A 87 -1.72 -0.19 8.19
N GLN A 88 -1.06 -0.78 7.22
CA GLN A 88 -1.27 -0.45 5.81
C GLN A 88 -1.42 -1.71 4.99
N GLY A 89 -2.12 -1.57 3.87
CA GLY A 89 -2.30 -2.66 2.92
C GLY A 89 -2.65 -2.15 1.54
N GLY A 90 -2.26 -2.92 0.52
CA GLY A 90 -2.59 -2.65 -0.87
C GLY A 90 -2.05 -3.73 -1.78
N ASP A 91 -2.77 -3.99 -2.87
CA ASP A 91 -2.36 -4.92 -3.90
C ASP A 91 -1.66 -4.19 -5.05
N GLY A 92 -0.73 -4.88 -5.68
CA GLY A 92 0.06 -4.36 -6.78
C GLY A 92 0.43 -5.43 -7.78
N VAL A 93 1.06 -5.00 -8.87
CA VAL A 93 1.52 -5.89 -9.93
C VAL A 93 3.00 -5.76 -10.18
N LEU A 94 3.65 -6.88 -10.49
CA LEU A 94 5.01 -6.90 -11.01
C LEU A 94 4.97 -6.82 -12.54
N ILE A 95 5.74 -5.91 -13.09
CA ILE A 95 5.86 -5.67 -14.53
C ILE A 95 7.29 -6.00 -14.95
N GLU A 96 7.44 -6.99 -15.81
CA GLU A 96 8.71 -7.40 -16.42
C GLU A 96 8.58 -7.33 -17.95
N ASN A 97 9.51 -6.68 -18.62
CA ASN A 97 9.48 -6.50 -20.07
C ASN A 97 8.12 -5.95 -20.60
N GLY A 98 7.51 -5.04 -19.85
CA GLY A 98 6.22 -4.41 -20.19
C GLY A 98 4.98 -5.30 -19.99
N LYS A 99 5.14 -6.49 -19.40
CA LYS A 99 4.05 -7.44 -19.13
C LYS A 99 3.89 -7.65 -17.62
N VAL A 100 2.65 -7.80 -17.17
CA VAL A 100 2.38 -8.20 -15.78
C VAL A 100 2.69 -9.67 -15.63
N THR A 101 3.57 -9.99 -14.67
CA THR A 101 4.07 -11.35 -14.40
C THR A 101 3.68 -11.86 -13.01
N GLY A 102 3.07 -11.01 -12.17
CA GLY A 102 2.58 -11.45 -10.87
C GLY A 102 1.77 -10.38 -10.16
N VAL A 103 0.96 -10.83 -9.22
CA VAL A 103 0.19 -9.98 -8.29
C VAL A 103 0.79 -10.14 -6.90
N TYR A 104 1.00 -9.01 -6.23
CA TYR A 104 1.65 -8.94 -4.92
C TYR A 104 0.79 -8.13 -3.95
N ASN A 105 0.90 -8.44 -2.68
CA ASN A 105 0.30 -7.66 -1.61
C ASN A 105 1.40 -7.00 -0.77
N ASN A 106 1.20 -5.72 -0.46
CA ASN A 106 2.04 -4.96 0.45
C ASN A 106 1.28 -4.81 1.76
N THR A 107 1.83 -5.31 2.84
CA THR A 107 1.30 -5.11 4.19
C THR A 107 2.38 -4.56 5.10
N ALA A 108 2.00 -3.63 5.99
CA ALA A 108 2.89 -3.19 7.03
C ALA A 108 2.13 -2.90 8.32
N VAL A 109 2.87 -3.02 9.41
CA VAL A 109 2.41 -2.60 10.75
C VAL A 109 3.37 -1.52 11.22
N SER A 110 2.83 -0.45 11.77
CA SER A 110 3.59 0.64 12.35
C SER A 110 3.21 0.84 13.81
N TYR A 111 4.20 1.21 14.61
CA TYR A 111 4.04 1.55 16.03
C TYR A 111 4.70 2.90 16.31
N GLY A 112 3.97 3.79 16.97
CA GLY A 112 4.48 5.11 17.32
C GLY A 112 3.36 6.14 17.48
N LEU A 113 3.76 7.40 17.75
CA LEU A 113 2.83 8.53 17.86
C LEU A 113 2.33 8.93 16.48
N GLN A 114 1.29 8.26 16.00
CA GLN A 114 0.67 8.52 14.71
C GLN A 114 -0.85 8.43 14.82
N ALA A 115 -1.56 9.28 14.08
CA ALA A 115 -3.01 9.26 13.99
C ALA A 115 -3.46 9.74 12.61
N GLY A 116 -4.40 9.01 12.01
CA GLY A 116 -5.01 9.40 10.74
C GLY A 116 -5.25 8.25 9.77
N VAL A 117 -5.71 8.64 8.59
CA VAL A 117 -5.90 7.77 7.43
C VAL A 117 -5.27 8.45 6.22
N GLN A 118 -4.49 7.71 5.47
CA GLN A 118 -3.81 8.17 4.28
C GLN A 118 -3.87 7.09 3.20
N SER A 119 -3.99 7.50 1.95
CA SER A 119 -3.79 6.65 0.78
C SER A 119 -2.66 7.20 -0.07
N PHE A 120 -1.86 6.32 -0.68
CA PHE A 120 -0.77 6.67 -1.55
C PHE A 120 -0.49 5.54 -2.54
N ALA A 121 0.25 5.84 -3.61
CA ALA A 121 0.79 4.86 -4.53
C ALA A 121 2.29 4.66 -4.26
N GLU A 122 2.78 3.47 -4.58
CA GLU A 122 4.20 3.11 -4.48
C GLU A 122 4.66 2.42 -5.77
N ALA A 123 5.81 2.81 -6.30
CA ALA A 123 6.47 2.14 -7.40
C ALA A 123 7.92 1.82 -7.03
N MET A 124 8.28 0.54 -7.11
CA MET A 124 9.61 0.02 -6.80
C MET A 124 10.29 -0.43 -8.09
N PHE A 125 11.39 0.22 -8.46
CA PHE A 125 12.21 -0.12 -9.62
C PHE A 125 13.32 -1.08 -9.17
N LEU A 126 13.22 -2.34 -9.57
CA LEU A 126 14.19 -3.39 -9.26
C LEU A 126 15.28 -3.34 -10.32
N MET A 127 16.49 -2.94 -9.91
CA MET A 127 17.61 -2.67 -10.83
C MET A 127 18.47 -3.90 -11.09
N THR A 128 18.44 -4.88 -10.20
CA THR A 128 19.29 -6.08 -10.25
C THR A 128 18.48 -7.37 -10.33
N ASP A 129 19.05 -8.39 -10.96
CA ASP A 129 18.44 -9.73 -11.00
C ASP A 129 18.33 -10.32 -9.57
N ALA A 130 19.24 -9.95 -8.67
CA ALA A 130 19.19 -10.35 -7.27
C ALA A 130 17.92 -9.83 -6.57
N ALA A 131 17.53 -8.56 -6.83
CA ALA A 131 16.30 -7.98 -6.28
C ALA A 131 15.06 -8.68 -6.83
N VAL A 132 15.03 -8.99 -8.13
CA VAL A 132 13.91 -9.72 -8.75
C VAL A 132 13.80 -11.12 -8.17
N ASN A 133 14.91 -11.86 -8.10
CA ASN A 133 14.94 -13.21 -7.53
C ASN A 133 14.51 -13.23 -6.05
N TYR A 134 14.92 -12.22 -5.28
CA TYR A 134 14.52 -12.10 -3.88
C TYR A 134 13.00 -11.88 -3.75
N LEU A 135 12.41 -11.05 -4.63
CA LEU A 135 10.97 -10.83 -4.66
C LEU A 135 10.19 -12.10 -5.04
N HIS A 136 10.74 -12.93 -5.94
CA HIS A 136 10.13 -14.21 -6.34
C HIS A 136 10.27 -15.32 -5.29
N SER A 137 11.09 -15.13 -4.25
CA SER A 137 11.25 -16.13 -3.19
C SER A 137 9.91 -16.38 -2.46
N SER A 138 9.70 -17.61 -2.01
CA SER A 138 8.45 -18.05 -1.39
C SER A 138 8.05 -17.27 -0.12
N ASP A 139 9.04 -16.72 0.58
CA ASP A 139 8.81 -16.00 1.84
C ASP A 139 8.43 -14.52 1.65
N GLY A 140 8.49 -14.03 0.39
CA GLY A 140 8.23 -12.64 0.08
C GLY A 140 9.36 -11.71 0.55
N TRP A 141 9.18 -10.42 0.36
CA TRP A 141 10.15 -9.41 0.73
C TRP A 141 9.80 -8.76 2.07
N SER A 142 10.73 -8.84 3.03
CA SER A 142 10.64 -8.10 4.30
C SER A 142 11.67 -6.96 4.29
N PHE A 143 11.23 -5.75 4.61
CA PHE A 143 12.13 -4.60 4.72
C PHE A 143 13.15 -4.80 5.84
N GLY A 144 14.39 -4.42 5.56
CA GLY A 144 15.52 -4.59 6.48
C GLY A 144 16.28 -5.90 6.33
N VAL A 145 15.82 -6.81 5.48
CA VAL A 145 16.52 -8.05 5.12
C VAL A 145 16.49 -8.18 3.60
N GLY A 146 17.64 -8.40 2.97
CA GLY A 146 17.75 -8.59 1.51
C GLY A 146 18.34 -7.39 0.77
N PRO A 147 17.94 -7.18 -0.50
CA PRO A 147 18.49 -6.13 -1.37
C PRO A 147 18.31 -4.73 -0.79
N SER A 148 19.23 -3.84 -1.14
CA SER A 148 19.22 -2.44 -0.71
C SER A 148 18.05 -1.68 -1.35
N ILE A 149 17.31 -0.92 -0.54
CA ILE A 149 16.20 -0.09 -1.00
C ILE A 149 16.48 1.35 -0.64
N VAL A 150 16.32 2.23 -1.62
CA VAL A 150 16.34 3.68 -1.44
C VAL A 150 14.96 4.24 -1.75
N VAL A 151 14.35 4.91 -0.76
CA VAL A 151 13.11 5.66 -0.98
C VAL A 151 13.49 7.02 -1.56
N VAL A 152 12.96 7.29 -2.74
CA VAL A 152 13.28 8.49 -3.51
C VAL A 152 12.15 9.51 -3.31
N ASP A 153 12.50 10.67 -2.77
CA ASP A 153 11.66 11.86 -2.81
C ASP A 153 12.04 12.78 -3.98
N SER A 154 11.25 13.81 -4.24
CA SER A 154 11.48 14.73 -5.36
C SER A 154 12.77 15.55 -5.21
N GLY A 155 13.29 15.73 -4.00
CA GLY A 155 14.59 16.36 -3.74
C GLY A 155 15.74 15.45 -4.14
N MET A 156 15.69 14.20 -3.71
CA MET A 156 16.65 13.16 -4.06
C MET A 156 16.64 12.87 -5.56
N ALA A 157 15.46 12.74 -6.18
CA ALA A 157 15.31 12.47 -7.61
C ALA A 157 16.09 13.47 -8.48
N ARG A 158 16.11 14.76 -8.09
CA ARG A 158 16.87 15.81 -8.81
C ARG A 158 18.39 15.67 -8.70
N SER A 159 18.88 15.10 -7.61
CA SER A 159 20.32 14.92 -7.34
C SER A 159 20.87 13.58 -7.84
N MET A 160 20.01 12.64 -8.24
CA MET A 160 20.42 11.33 -8.74
C MET A 160 21.11 11.45 -10.10
N THR A 161 22.32 10.91 -10.17
CA THR A 161 23.10 10.78 -11.41
C THR A 161 23.30 9.30 -11.74
N THR A 162 23.72 9.00 -12.97
CA THR A 162 24.05 7.62 -13.38
C THR A 162 25.14 6.97 -12.53
N THR A 163 26.02 7.76 -11.94
CA THR A 163 27.11 7.31 -11.09
C THR A 163 26.68 7.07 -9.62
N THR A 164 25.56 7.68 -9.18
CA THR A 164 25.03 7.52 -7.83
C THR A 164 23.96 6.41 -7.73
N LEU A 165 23.56 5.80 -8.84
CA LEU A 165 22.58 4.72 -8.91
C LEU A 165 23.23 3.38 -8.59
N GLN A 166 23.48 3.11 -7.28
CA GLN A 166 24.14 1.88 -6.80
C GLN A 166 23.23 0.99 -5.96
N SER A 167 21.96 1.36 -5.76
CA SER A 167 21.03 0.53 -4.98
C SER A 167 20.32 -0.50 -5.85
N ASP A 168 19.96 -1.62 -5.23
CA ASP A 168 19.24 -2.70 -5.91
C ASP A 168 17.81 -2.30 -6.25
N VAL A 169 17.19 -1.43 -5.43
CA VAL A 169 15.81 -0.98 -5.60
C VAL A 169 15.68 0.50 -5.29
N TYR A 170 14.92 1.20 -6.13
CA TYR A 170 14.48 2.58 -5.91
C TYR A 170 12.96 2.60 -5.77
N ALA A 171 12.47 3.05 -4.61
CA ALA A 171 11.05 3.14 -4.31
C ALA A 171 10.58 4.60 -4.34
N PHE A 172 9.52 4.88 -5.08
CA PHE A 172 8.85 6.17 -5.14
C PHE A 172 7.48 6.06 -4.47
N ILE A 173 7.21 6.97 -3.54
CA ILE A 173 5.90 7.12 -2.91
C ILE A 173 5.27 8.39 -3.45
N PHE A 174 4.07 8.30 -4.01
CA PHE A 174 3.43 9.41 -4.70
C PHE A 174 1.90 9.36 -4.58
N GLY A 175 1.24 10.43 -5.03
CA GLY A 175 -0.21 10.49 -5.05
C GLY A 175 -0.87 10.45 -3.66
N GLN A 176 -0.17 10.95 -2.62
CA GLN A 176 -0.68 10.95 -1.26
C GLN A 176 -1.97 11.77 -1.13
N THR A 177 -2.97 11.17 -0.49
CA THR A 177 -4.24 11.80 -0.12
C THR A 177 -4.61 11.42 1.31
N GLY A 178 -5.45 12.23 1.94
CA GLY A 178 -5.80 12.06 3.36
C GLY A 178 -4.82 12.76 4.30
N LEU A 179 -5.03 12.58 5.59
CA LEU A 179 -4.22 13.18 6.64
C LEU A 179 -3.70 12.09 7.59
N MET A 180 -2.41 12.04 7.75
CA MET A 180 -1.74 11.27 8.79
C MET A 180 -0.63 12.11 9.38
N ALA A 181 -0.64 12.26 10.70
CA ALA A 181 0.39 12.96 11.45
C ALA A 181 1.06 12.00 12.43
N GLY A 182 2.37 12.14 12.59
CA GLY A 182 3.11 11.40 13.60
C GLY A 182 4.39 10.77 13.08
N MET A 183 5.09 10.12 14.01
CA MET A 183 6.31 9.36 13.75
C MET A 183 6.15 7.96 14.33
N GLY A 184 6.57 6.94 13.57
CA GLY A 184 6.51 5.55 14.00
C GLY A 184 7.54 4.68 13.30
N LEU A 185 7.89 3.58 13.94
CA LEU A 185 8.64 2.49 13.33
C LEU A 185 7.67 1.64 12.50
N GLN A 186 8.08 1.25 11.31
CA GLN A 186 7.27 0.48 10.39
C GLN A 186 8.00 -0.78 9.94
N GLY A 187 7.35 -1.93 10.07
CA GLY A 187 7.75 -3.19 9.44
C GLY A 187 6.85 -3.45 8.24
N GLN A 188 7.45 -3.67 7.07
CA GLN A 188 6.73 -3.90 5.81
C GLN A 188 7.08 -5.27 5.26
N LYS A 189 6.07 -5.96 4.72
CA LYS A 189 6.22 -7.23 4.02
C LYS A 189 5.48 -7.18 2.68
N ILE A 190 6.14 -7.61 1.63
CA ILE A 190 5.56 -7.79 0.30
C ILE A 190 5.47 -9.29 0.03
N THR A 191 4.28 -9.77 -0.25
CA THR A 191 4.01 -11.20 -0.46
C THR A 191 3.42 -11.43 -1.84
N ARG A 192 3.89 -12.46 -2.56
CA ARG A 192 3.29 -12.87 -3.83
C ARG A 192 1.95 -13.53 -3.59
N LEU A 193 0.91 -13.08 -4.28
CA LEU A 193 -0.43 -13.66 -4.24
C LEU A 193 -0.63 -14.66 -5.36
N ARG A 194 -0.22 -14.32 -6.59
CA ARG A 194 -0.36 -15.17 -7.79
C ARG A 194 0.53 -14.65 -8.93
N GLY A 195 0.75 -15.50 -9.93
CA GLY A 195 1.56 -15.21 -11.13
C GLY A 195 2.11 -16.45 -11.74
#